data_b487fe7ec0de88225c8529f33ccfca34
#
_entry.id   b487fe7ec0de88225c8529f33ccfca34
#
_cell.length_a   1.000
_cell.length_b   1.000
_cell.length_c   1.000
_cell.angle_alpha   90.00
_cell.angle_beta   90.00
_cell.angle_gamma   90.00
#
_symmetry.space_group_name_H-M   'P 1'
#
loop_
_entity.id
_entity.type
_entity.pdbx_description
1 polymer ?
#
loop_
_entity_poly.entity_id
_entity_poly.type
_entity_poly.pdbx_seq_one_letter_code
_entity_poly.pdbx_strand_id
1 'polypeptide(L)'
;MTDSSLPPFHIAVIGGGPAGLMAAQAASEQGARVELFDAMPSVGRKFLLAGRGGMNITHAEGYQAFVSRYARQAHRVKPALDQFGPQKVRDWVHGLGVDTFVGSSNRVFPTDMKAAPLLRAWLHRLREAGVQFHMRHRWTGWRDGQLVFATPDGERMCAFDAVILALGGGSWARLGSDGAWVPLLQGQGVAVEALAPANCGFDVDWSEHFSSRHAGEPLVTVAITAHDIDGLIIKRQGQFVITAGGVEGSLIYALSAALREQIARDGHATIWLDLAPDHTHERVFEEVTRPRGARSMSSHLNSRLGIKGVKSGLLRECLSAADFADEARLAAAIKLLPVTLKRARPIDEAISSAGGVDFDGINGSMLRAMPGVFVAGEMLDWEAPTGGYLLTACLAQGKAAGEQAVSWLEGNF
;
A
#
# COMPACT_ATOMS: atom_id res chain seq x y z
N MET A 1 -9.26 53.24 -1.98
CA MET A 1 -8.71 52.08 -2.70
C MET A 1 -9.62 50.93 -2.38
N THR A 2 -10.54 50.62 -3.27
CA THR A 2 -11.45 49.48 -3.12
C THR A 2 -10.63 48.20 -3.39
N ASP A 3 -10.38 47.45 -2.34
CA ASP A 3 -9.82 46.11 -2.42
C ASP A 3 -10.84 45.21 -3.15
N SER A 4 -10.66 45.10 -4.47
CA SER A 4 -11.47 44.23 -5.33
C SER A 4 -10.87 42.85 -5.33
N SER A 5 -10.68 42.24 -4.13
CA SER A 5 -10.40 40.80 -4.09
C SER A 5 -11.66 40.08 -4.54
N LEU A 6 -11.58 39.38 -5.67
CA LEU A 6 -12.58 38.38 -6.09
C LEU A 6 -12.85 37.44 -4.89
N PRO A 7 -14.09 37.00 -4.69
CA PRO A 7 -14.35 36.00 -3.65
C PRO A 7 -13.43 34.79 -3.87
N PRO A 8 -12.87 34.21 -2.80
CA PRO A 8 -11.96 33.08 -2.93
C PRO A 8 -12.66 31.93 -3.64
N PHE A 9 -11.96 31.24 -4.55
CA PHE A 9 -12.46 30.03 -5.22
C PHE A 9 -12.93 29.01 -4.19
N HIS A 10 -14.05 28.38 -4.47
CA HIS A 10 -14.69 27.42 -3.59
C HIS A 10 -14.43 25.99 -4.06
N ILE A 11 -13.61 25.24 -3.35
CA ILE A 11 -13.13 23.91 -3.73
C ILE A 11 -13.68 22.86 -2.78
N ALA A 12 -14.28 21.80 -3.35
CA ALA A 12 -14.63 20.58 -2.60
C ALA A 12 -13.49 19.57 -2.65
N VAL A 13 -13.14 19.00 -1.50
CA VAL A 13 -12.27 17.81 -1.40
C VAL A 13 -13.07 16.65 -0.87
N ILE A 14 -13.11 15.53 -1.60
CA ILE A 14 -13.90 14.35 -1.24
C ILE A 14 -12.96 13.21 -0.86
N GLY A 15 -13.01 12.82 0.43
CA GLY A 15 -12.14 11.85 1.05
C GLY A 15 -11.09 12.48 1.97
N GLY A 16 -11.22 12.21 3.27
CA GLY A 16 -10.34 12.72 4.33
C GLY A 16 -9.15 11.81 4.62
N GLY A 17 -8.62 11.11 3.60
CA GLY A 17 -7.35 10.38 3.66
C GLY A 17 -6.14 11.30 3.47
N PRO A 18 -4.90 10.75 3.47
CA PRO A 18 -3.68 11.56 3.33
C PRO A 18 -3.66 12.43 2.07
N ALA A 19 -4.13 11.91 0.94
CA ALA A 19 -4.19 12.67 -0.32
C ALA A 19 -5.18 13.85 -0.22
N GLY A 20 -6.39 13.61 0.30
CA GLY A 20 -7.38 14.67 0.42
C GLY A 20 -7.02 15.73 1.47
N LEU A 21 -6.47 15.34 2.61
CA LEU A 21 -5.99 16.28 3.62
C LEU A 21 -4.87 17.18 3.08
N MET A 22 -3.94 16.59 2.27
CA MET A 22 -2.87 17.37 1.66
C MET A 22 -3.38 18.25 0.51
N ALA A 23 -4.36 17.78 -0.27
CA ALA A 23 -5.01 18.61 -1.29
C ALA A 23 -5.74 19.80 -0.67
N ALA A 24 -6.45 19.58 0.45
CA ALA A 24 -7.09 20.64 1.20
C ALA A 24 -6.09 21.65 1.75
N GLN A 25 -4.94 21.20 2.26
CA GLN A 25 -3.87 22.08 2.71
C GLN A 25 -3.33 22.92 1.55
N ALA A 26 -2.95 22.27 0.44
CA ALA A 26 -2.33 22.97 -0.69
C ALA A 26 -3.26 24.00 -1.32
N ALA A 27 -4.54 23.69 -1.46
CA ALA A 27 -5.53 24.63 -1.99
C ALA A 27 -5.79 25.81 -1.03
N SER A 28 -5.90 25.55 0.28
CA SER A 28 -6.11 26.62 1.28
C SER A 28 -4.89 27.52 1.44
N GLU A 29 -3.67 26.99 1.32
CA GLU A 29 -2.43 27.78 1.33
C GLU A 29 -2.34 28.76 0.14
N GLN A 30 -3.06 28.49 -0.96
CA GLN A 30 -3.21 29.38 -2.12
C GLN A 30 -4.46 30.28 -2.05
N GLY A 31 -5.11 30.36 -0.90
CA GLY A 31 -6.22 31.27 -0.64
C GLY A 31 -7.60 30.76 -1.06
N ALA A 32 -7.73 29.51 -1.50
CA ALA A 32 -9.05 28.94 -1.80
C ALA A 32 -9.86 28.65 -0.51
N ARG A 33 -11.17 28.86 -0.58
CA ARG A 33 -12.10 28.32 0.41
C ARG A 33 -12.28 26.83 0.19
N VAL A 34 -11.97 26.01 1.19
CA VAL A 34 -11.98 24.54 1.05
C VAL A 34 -12.99 23.90 1.99
N GLU A 35 -13.87 23.06 1.44
CA GLU A 35 -14.75 22.17 2.18
C GLU A 35 -14.34 20.71 1.93
N LEU A 36 -13.99 19.97 3.00
CA LEU A 36 -13.61 18.59 2.93
C LEU A 36 -14.74 17.69 3.43
N PHE A 37 -15.13 16.73 2.59
CA PHE A 37 -16.20 15.77 2.84
C PHE A 37 -15.65 14.37 3.05
N ASP A 38 -16.14 13.67 4.07
CA ASP A 38 -15.78 12.26 4.32
C ASP A 38 -17.03 11.46 4.71
N ALA A 39 -17.16 10.27 4.14
CA ALA A 39 -18.26 9.34 4.46
C ALA A 39 -18.21 8.83 5.90
N MET A 40 -17.04 8.86 6.52
CA MET A 40 -16.79 8.33 7.85
C MET A 40 -17.00 9.41 8.94
N PRO A 41 -17.19 9.01 10.22
CA PRO A 41 -17.34 9.97 11.32
C PRO A 41 -16.05 10.72 11.69
N SER A 42 -14.91 10.36 11.10
CA SER A 42 -13.62 11.06 11.27
C SER A 42 -12.71 10.81 10.10
N VAL A 43 -11.87 11.77 9.78
CA VAL A 43 -10.82 11.66 8.74
C VAL A 43 -9.63 10.83 9.21
N GLY A 44 -8.77 10.41 8.28
CA GLY A 44 -7.47 9.78 8.56
C GLY A 44 -7.57 8.37 9.16
N ARG A 45 -8.65 7.65 9.00
CA ARG A 45 -8.88 6.35 9.66
C ARG A 45 -7.88 5.28 9.21
N LYS A 46 -7.64 5.13 7.90
CA LYS A 46 -6.64 4.21 7.36
C LYS A 46 -5.22 4.64 7.74
N PHE A 47 -4.96 5.95 7.76
CA PHE A 47 -3.70 6.53 8.24
C PHE A 47 -3.39 6.17 9.70
N LEU A 48 -4.39 6.25 10.59
CA LEU A 48 -4.25 5.84 12.00
C LEU A 48 -4.01 4.34 12.16
N LEU A 49 -4.63 3.51 11.30
CA LEU A 49 -4.43 2.06 11.31
C LEU A 49 -3.00 1.69 10.90
N ALA A 50 -2.46 2.36 9.88
CA ALA A 50 -1.10 2.14 9.40
C ALA A 50 -0.03 2.38 10.49
N GLY A 51 -0.35 3.15 11.52
CA GLY A 51 0.52 3.44 12.66
C GLY A 51 0.56 2.39 13.77
N ARG A 52 -0.18 1.27 13.69
CA ARG A 52 -0.25 0.28 14.80
C ARG A 52 1.09 -0.39 15.14
N GLY A 53 1.95 -0.65 14.17
CA GLY A 53 3.29 -1.23 14.37
C GLY A 53 4.42 -0.20 14.35
N GLY A 54 4.09 1.09 14.41
CA GLY A 54 4.98 2.21 14.16
C GLY A 54 4.64 2.91 12.84
N MET A 55 4.38 4.22 12.92
CA MET A 55 4.00 5.04 11.77
C MET A 55 5.17 5.25 10.82
N ASN A 56 5.27 4.42 9.79
CA ASN A 56 6.25 4.62 8.73
C ASN A 56 5.77 5.70 7.75
N ILE A 57 6.39 6.89 7.80
CA ILE A 57 5.96 8.07 7.04
C ILE A 57 6.49 8.02 5.61
N THR A 58 7.79 7.74 5.46
CA THR A 58 8.52 7.71 4.18
C THR A 58 9.74 6.81 4.28
N HIS A 59 10.62 6.83 3.28
CA HIS A 59 11.84 6.02 3.23
C HIS A 59 13.05 6.89 2.90
N ALA A 60 14.20 6.62 3.52
CA ALA A 60 15.42 7.41 3.37
C ALA A 60 16.42 6.83 2.35
N GLU A 61 16.00 5.88 1.51
CA GLU A 61 16.85 5.38 0.42
C GLU A 61 17.08 6.46 -0.65
N GLY A 62 18.06 6.26 -1.53
CA GLY A 62 18.34 7.18 -2.63
C GLY A 62 17.12 7.39 -3.53
N TYR A 63 16.91 8.62 -4.00
CA TYR A 63 15.68 9.04 -4.69
C TYR A 63 15.34 8.19 -5.93
N GLN A 64 16.34 7.79 -6.74
CA GLN A 64 16.10 6.93 -7.91
C GLN A 64 15.59 5.54 -7.51
N ALA A 65 16.15 4.95 -6.46
CA ALA A 65 15.67 3.69 -5.90
C ALA A 65 14.24 3.85 -5.34
N PHE A 66 13.95 4.96 -4.67
CA PHE A 66 12.63 5.28 -4.16
C PHE A 66 11.58 5.34 -5.30
N VAL A 67 11.87 6.08 -6.38
CA VAL A 67 10.98 6.18 -7.55
C VAL A 67 10.76 4.82 -8.20
N SER A 68 11.80 3.98 -8.30
CA SER A 68 11.68 2.65 -8.91
C SER A 68 10.70 1.71 -8.18
N ARG A 69 10.32 2.03 -6.93
CA ARG A 69 9.35 1.23 -6.14
C ARG A 69 7.92 1.27 -6.70
N TYR A 70 7.60 2.24 -7.54
CA TYR A 70 6.30 2.33 -8.23
C TYR A 70 6.27 1.54 -9.55
N ALA A 71 7.29 0.72 -9.80
CA ALA A 71 7.39 -0.23 -10.92
C ALA A 71 7.02 0.42 -12.27
N ARG A 72 6.10 -0.17 -13.02
CA ARG A 72 5.66 0.32 -14.35
C ARG A 72 5.07 1.74 -14.32
N GLN A 73 4.50 2.18 -13.20
CA GLN A 73 3.92 3.52 -13.06
C GLN A 73 4.90 4.56 -12.48
N ALA A 74 6.17 4.19 -12.27
CA ALA A 74 7.19 5.09 -11.72
C ALA A 74 7.29 6.43 -12.48
N HIS A 75 7.19 6.42 -13.80
CA HIS A 75 7.26 7.62 -14.63
C HIS A 75 6.03 8.53 -14.48
N ARG A 76 4.86 7.96 -14.12
CA ARG A 76 3.60 8.68 -13.89
C ARG A 76 3.53 9.31 -12.49
N VAL A 77 4.07 8.62 -11.49
CA VAL A 77 4.10 9.10 -10.10
C VAL A 77 5.24 10.10 -9.86
N LYS A 78 6.36 9.95 -10.60
CA LYS A 78 7.57 10.76 -10.46
C LYS A 78 7.34 12.28 -10.47
N PRO A 79 6.53 12.88 -11.37
CA PRO A 79 6.33 14.34 -11.38
C PRO A 79 5.84 14.92 -10.07
N ALA A 80 4.92 14.25 -9.37
CA ALA A 80 4.46 14.65 -8.05
C ALA A 80 5.56 14.47 -6.99
N LEU A 81 6.31 13.36 -7.05
CA LEU A 81 7.43 13.11 -6.13
C LEU A 81 8.59 14.11 -6.31
N ASP A 82 8.86 14.58 -7.52
CA ASP A 82 9.88 15.62 -7.78
C ASP A 82 9.52 16.92 -7.04
N GLN A 83 8.23 17.21 -6.92
CA GLN A 83 7.74 18.38 -6.20
C GLN A 83 7.64 18.15 -4.68
N PHE A 84 7.22 16.95 -4.24
CA PHE A 84 7.00 16.62 -2.84
C PHE A 84 7.47 15.20 -2.52
N GLY A 85 8.78 14.96 -2.63
CA GLY A 85 9.42 13.68 -2.37
C GLY A 85 9.74 13.43 -0.88
N PRO A 86 10.47 12.32 -0.59
CA PRO A 86 10.71 11.84 0.77
C PRO A 86 11.28 12.89 1.74
N GLN A 87 12.24 13.72 1.28
CA GLN A 87 12.81 14.75 2.15
C GLN A 87 11.81 15.85 2.47
N LYS A 88 11.05 16.32 1.47
CA LYS A 88 10.01 17.34 1.70
C LYS A 88 8.88 16.83 2.60
N VAL A 89 8.55 15.54 2.53
CA VAL A 89 7.62 14.91 3.49
C VAL A 89 8.17 15.00 4.92
N ARG A 90 9.46 14.73 5.14
CA ARG A 90 10.09 14.89 6.46
C ARG A 90 10.06 16.35 6.93
N ASP A 91 10.44 17.29 6.06
CA ASP A 91 10.46 18.72 6.37
C ASP A 91 9.04 19.21 6.74
N TRP A 92 8.03 18.74 6.04
CA TRP A 92 6.62 19.03 6.32
C TRP A 92 6.19 18.47 7.69
N VAL A 93 6.58 17.23 8.04
CA VAL A 93 6.30 16.63 9.36
C VAL A 93 6.99 17.42 10.48
N HIS A 94 8.25 17.85 10.28
CA HIS A 94 8.95 18.72 11.22
C HIS A 94 8.24 20.07 11.37
N GLY A 95 7.75 20.64 10.27
CA GLY A 95 6.92 21.86 10.28
C GLY A 95 5.60 21.71 11.04
N LEU A 96 5.12 20.48 11.30
CA LEU A 96 3.99 20.18 12.18
C LEU A 96 4.41 20.02 13.66
N GLY A 97 5.69 20.21 13.99
CA GLY A 97 6.21 20.03 15.34
C GLY A 97 6.45 18.58 15.73
N VAL A 98 6.61 17.68 14.75
CA VAL A 98 6.85 16.26 14.98
C VAL A 98 8.22 15.89 14.45
N ASP A 99 9.14 15.49 15.32
CA ASP A 99 10.47 15.02 14.93
C ASP A 99 10.43 13.61 14.35
N THR A 100 11.41 13.31 13.48
CA THR A 100 11.52 12.01 12.82
C THR A 100 12.92 11.40 12.96
N PHE A 101 13.00 10.07 12.95
CA PHE A 101 14.26 9.33 12.87
C PHE A 101 14.22 8.30 11.73
N VAL A 102 15.40 7.87 11.30
CA VAL A 102 15.59 6.81 10.31
C VAL A 102 15.90 5.51 11.02
N GLY A 103 15.08 4.49 10.84
CA GLY A 103 15.33 3.14 11.36
C GLY A 103 16.40 2.38 10.55
N SER A 104 16.85 1.24 11.06
CA SER A 104 17.90 0.40 10.44
C SER A 104 17.57 -0.09 9.02
N SER A 105 16.27 -0.14 8.67
CA SER A 105 15.79 -0.49 7.32
C SER A 105 15.55 0.72 6.42
N ASN A 106 16.12 1.88 6.72
CA ASN A 106 15.91 3.16 6.05
C ASN A 106 14.44 3.67 6.09
N ARG A 107 13.55 3.05 6.84
CA ARG A 107 12.20 3.56 7.07
C ARG A 107 12.25 4.76 8.00
N VAL A 108 11.45 5.78 7.71
CA VAL A 108 11.36 7.01 8.51
C VAL A 108 10.13 6.96 9.39
N PHE A 109 10.30 7.24 10.67
CA PHE A 109 9.25 7.21 11.68
C PHE A 109 9.22 8.52 12.49
N PRO A 110 8.04 8.93 13.02
CA PRO A 110 8.01 9.90 14.12
C PRO A 110 8.78 9.36 15.33
N THR A 111 9.39 10.22 16.12
CA THR A 111 10.16 9.81 17.32
C THR A 111 9.32 9.03 18.33
N ASP A 112 8.03 9.31 18.43
CA ASP A 112 7.08 8.58 19.29
C ASP A 112 6.45 7.35 18.64
N MET A 113 6.80 7.05 17.37
CA MET A 113 6.27 5.94 16.55
C MET A 113 4.76 6.00 16.29
N LYS A 114 4.06 7.08 16.61
CA LYS A 114 2.59 7.17 16.59
C LYS A 114 2.05 8.06 15.45
N ALA A 115 0.96 7.62 14.83
CA ALA A 115 0.25 8.41 13.82
C ALA A 115 -0.65 9.50 14.41
N ALA A 116 -1.21 9.27 15.60
CA ALA A 116 -2.24 10.16 16.15
C ALA A 116 -1.76 11.58 16.50
N PRO A 117 -0.56 11.81 17.09
CA PRO A 117 -0.05 13.15 17.30
C PRO A 117 0.16 13.92 16.01
N LEU A 118 0.74 13.28 14.99
CA LEU A 118 0.95 13.87 13.66
C LEU A 118 -0.39 14.26 13.02
N LEU A 119 -1.38 13.38 13.01
CA LEU A 119 -2.70 13.68 12.46
C LEU A 119 -3.38 14.84 13.21
N ARG A 120 -3.29 14.90 14.54
CA ARG A 120 -3.86 16.00 15.33
C ARG A 120 -3.23 17.34 15.00
N ALA A 121 -1.91 17.41 14.91
CA ALA A 121 -1.20 18.64 14.54
C ALA A 121 -1.59 19.10 13.14
N TRP A 122 -1.70 18.16 12.19
CA TRP A 122 -2.14 18.44 10.83
C TRP A 122 -3.58 18.96 10.76
N LEU A 123 -4.52 18.31 11.43
CA LEU A 123 -5.92 18.75 11.48
C LEU A 123 -6.09 20.11 12.19
N HIS A 124 -5.25 20.41 13.17
CA HIS A 124 -5.22 21.73 13.80
C HIS A 124 -4.83 22.81 12.77
N ARG A 125 -3.71 22.62 12.07
CA ARG A 125 -3.26 23.52 10.99
C ARG A 125 -4.34 23.75 9.92
N LEU A 126 -5.01 22.69 9.46
CA LEU A 126 -6.07 22.80 8.46
C LEU A 126 -7.26 23.63 8.95
N ARG A 127 -7.66 23.48 10.22
CA ARG A 127 -8.73 24.28 10.82
C ARG A 127 -8.34 25.74 10.98
N GLU A 128 -7.11 26.02 11.38
CA GLU A 128 -6.59 27.39 11.45
C GLU A 128 -6.54 28.05 10.07
N ALA A 129 -6.26 27.26 9.02
CA ALA A 129 -6.35 27.73 7.62
C ALA A 129 -7.80 27.87 7.10
N GLY A 130 -8.81 27.63 7.92
CA GLY A 130 -10.22 27.81 7.57
C GLY A 130 -10.85 26.64 6.80
N VAL A 131 -10.18 25.48 6.67
CA VAL A 131 -10.77 24.28 6.03
C VAL A 131 -11.98 23.81 6.83
N GLN A 132 -13.13 23.67 6.16
CA GLN A 132 -14.36 23.18 6.76
C GLN A 132 -14.47 21.65 6.57
N PHE A 133 -14.81 20.92 7.64
CA PHE A 133 -14.90 19.46 7.62
C PHE A 133 -16.35 18.98 7.74
N HIS A 134 -16.81 18.20 6.77
CA HIS A 134 -18.14 17.60 6.71
C HIS A 134 -18.02 16.08 6.84
N MET A 135 -18.17 15.57 8.06
CA MET A 135 -18.13 14.15 8.34
C MET A 135 -19.49 13.50 8.10
N ARG A 136 -19.50 12.18 7.80
CA ARG A 136 -20.70 11.40 7.46
C ARG A 136 -21.43 11.95 6.23
N HIS A 137 -20.67 12.51 5.30
CA HIS A 137 -21.15 12.95 4.00
C HIS A 137 -20.59 12.00 2.94
N ARG A 138 -21.37 10.98 2.58
CA ARG A 138 -20.99 10.04 1.53
C ARG A 138 -21.34 10.63 0.17
N TRP A 139 -20.32 10.90 -0.63
CA TRP A 139 -20.53 11.29 -2.00
C TRP A 139 -21.15 10.14 -2.81
N THR A 140 -22.21 10.44 -3.57
CA THR A 140 -22.99 9.47 -4.37
C THR A 140 -23.02 9.82 -5.86
N GLY A 141 -22.29 10.84 -6.29
CA GLY A 141 -22.18 11.24 -7.69
C GLY A 141 -22.55 12.70 -7.92
N TRP A 142 -23.03 12.95 -9.11
CA TRP A 142 -23.47 14.28 -9.56
C TRP A 142 -24.93 14.24 -10.00
N ARG A 143 -25.63 15.38 -9.83
CA ARG A 143 -26.95 15.66 -10.37
C ARG A 143 -27.02 17.13 -10.76
N ASP A 144 -27.37 17.42 -12.00
CA ASP A 144 -27.48 18.79 -12.54
C ASP A 144 -26.21 19.64 -12.30
N GLY A 145 -25.04 19.02 -12.47
CA GLY A 145 -23.72 19.67 -12.27
C GLY A 145 -23.31 19.87 -10.82
N GLN A 146 -24.14 19.46 -9.85
CA GLN A 146 -23.84 19.57 -8.42
C GLN A 146 -23.40 18.23 -7.83
N LEU A 147 -22.55 18.28 -6.82
CA LEU A 147 -22.19 17.10 -6.01
C LEU A 147 -23.37 16.68 -5.15
N VAL A 148 -23.64 15.38 -5.11
CA VAL A 148 -24.70 14.79 -4.28
C VAL A 148 -24.06 14.00 -3.14
N PHE A 149 -24.54 14.24 -1.92
CA PHE A 149 -24.09 13.55 -0.72
C PHE A 149 -25.26 12.91 0.01
N ALA A 150 -25.11 11.65 0.39
CA ALA A 150 -25.95 11.03 1.42
C ALA A 150 -25.41 11.41 2.81
N THR A 151 -26.27 11.99 3.65
CA THR A 151 -25.95 12.44 5.01
C THR A 151 -26.91 11.85 6.02
N PRO A 152 -26.65 11.93 7.33
CA PRO A 152 -27.59 11.49 8.36
C PRO A 152 -28.94 12.22 8.31
N ASP A 153 -28.95 13.46 7.79
CA ASP A 153 -30.13 14.33 7.71
C ASP A 153 -30.84 14.23 6.35
N GLY A 154 -30.42 13.32 5.49
CA GLY A 154 -30.93 13.13 4.14
C GLY A 154 -29.94 13.49 3.04
N GLU A 155 -30.43 13.67 1.82
CA GLU A 155 -29.61 14.03 0.67
C GLU A 155 -29.27 15.53 0.70
N ARG A 156 -27.99 15.84 0.40
CA ARG A 156 -27.51 17.22 0.27
C ARG A 156 -26.88 17.41 -1.11
N MET A 157 -27.22 18.50 -1.79
CA MET A 157 -26.59 18.91 -3.05
C MET A 157 -25.78 20.19 -2.85
N CYS A 158 -24.59 20.24 -3.46
CA CYS A 158 -23.67 21.38 -3.33
C CYS A 158 -22.96 21.65 -4.66
N ALA A 159 -22.79 22.93 -5.01
CA ALA A 159 -21.99 23.39 -6.13
C ALA A 159 -20.64 23.93 -5.65
N PHE A 160 -19.60 23.69 -6.44
CA PHE A 160 -18.22 24.14 -6.19
C PHE A 160 -17.59 24.56 -7.51
N ASP A 161 -16.58 25.43 -7.45
CA ASP A 161 -15.84 25.89 -8.63
C ASP A 161 -14.91 24.78 -9.15
N ALA A 162 -14.33 23.96 -8.25
CA ALA A 162 -13.58 22.77 -8.58
C ALA A 162 -13.77 21.67 -7.52
N VAL A 163 -13.50 20.42 -7.93
CA VAL A 163 -13.66 19.22 -7.08
C VAL A 163 -12.38 18.40 -7.10
N ILE A 164 -11.90 17.99 -5.92
CA ILE A 164 -10.75 17.07 -5.80
C ILE A 164 -11.25 15.76 -5.17
N LEU A 165 -11.18 14.69 -5.94
CA LEU A 165 -11.52 13.35 -5.48
C LEU A 165 -10.26 12.67 -4.92
N ALA A 166 -10.32 12.21 -3.66
CA ALA A 166 -9.25 11.53 -2.95
C ALA A 166 -9.81 10.31 -2.18
N LEU A 167 -10.58 9.48 -2.92
CA LEU A 167 -11.46 8.46 -2.37
C LEU A 167 -10.76 7.14 -2.01
N GLY A 168 -9.44 7.05 -2.26
CA GLY A 168 -8.66 5.84 -2.01
C GLY A 168 -8.97 4.70 -2.97
N GLY A 169 -8.44 3.51 -2.68
CA GLY A 169 -8.72 2.30 -3.45
C GLY A 169 -9.93 1.52 -2.93
N GLY A 170 -9.81 0.18 -2.83
CA GLY A 170 -10.85 -0.73 -2.35
C GLY A 170 -10.47 -1.52 -1.10
N SER A 171 -9.30 -1.27 -0.51
CA SER A 171 -8.84 -1.98 0.68
C SER A 171 -9.35 -1.33 1.97
N TRP A 172 -9.83 -2.16 2.93
CA TRP A 172 -10.42 -1.69 4.19
C TRP A 172 -11.71 -0.88 4.04
N ALA A 173 -12.70 -1.44 3.36
CA ALA A 173 -14.02 -0.83 3.14
C ALA A 173 -14.66 -0.27 4.43
N ARG A 174 -14.50 -0.99 5.56
CA ARG A 174 -14.95 -0.54 6.90
C ARG A 174 -14.30 0.75 7.41
N LEU A 175 -13.21 1.20 6.79
CA LEU A 175 -12.54 2.46 7.09
C LEU A 175 -12.82 3.56 6.07
N GLY A 176 -13.67 3.30 5.08
CA GLY A 176 -14.12 4.25 4.07
C GLY A 176 -13.45 4.12 2.70
N SER A 177 -12.51 3.16 2.52
CA SER A 177 -11.88 2.88 1.22
C SER A 177 -12.53 1.63 0.62
N ASP A 178 -13.71 1.79 0.00
CA ASP A 178 -14.60 0.72 -0.44
C ASP A 178 -14.70 0.55 -1.96
N GLY A 179 -14.03 1.41 -2.75
CA GLY A 179 -14.08 1.36 -4.21
C GLY A 179 -15.44 1.75 -4.82
N ALA A 180 -16.41 2.20 -4.01
CA ALA A 180 -17.76 2.53 -4.49
C ALA A 180 -17.80 3.69 -5.51
N TRP A 181 -16.74 4.44 -5.62
CA TRP A 181 -16.56 5.53 -6.58
C TRP A 181 -16.34 5.04 -8.03
N VAL A 182 -15.87 3.78 -8.22
CA VAL A 182 -15.51 3.24 -9.54
C VAL A 182 -16.67 3.33 -10.52
N PRO A 183 -17.87 2.77 -10.25
CA PRO A 183 -18.99 2.85 -11.19
C PRO A 183 -19.46 4.29 -11.43
N LEU A 184 -19.29 5.20 -10.46
CA LEU A 184 -19.66 6.60 -10.61
C LEU A 184 -18.79 7.31 -11.65
N LEU A 185 -17.47 7.09 -11.64
CA LEU A 185 -16.55 7.66 -12.61
C LEU A 185 -16.66 6.98 -13.98
N GLN A 186 -16.80 5.65 -14.00
CA GLN A 186 -17.02 4.92 -15.27
C GLN A 186 -18.29 5.40 -15.98
N GLY A 187 -19.35 5.69 -15.22
CA GLY A 187 -20.59 6.29 -15.75
C GLY A 187 -20.41 7.70 -16.35
N GLN A 188 -19.31 8.39 -16.03
CA GLN A 188 -18.90 9.67 -16.61
C GLN A 188 -17.86 9.52 -17.74
N GLY A 189 -17.61 8.31 -18.21
CA GLY A 189 -16.65 8.04 -19.29
C GLY A 189 -15.18 8.05 -18.86
N VAL A 190 -14.90 7.99 -17.55
CA VAL A 190 -13.53 7.88 -17.03
C VAL A 190 -13.07 6.42 -17.10
N ALA A 191 -11.91 6.19 -17.72
CA ALA A 191 -11.27 4.88 -17.72
C ALA A 191 -10.75 4.55 -16.32
N VAL A 192 -11.13 3.39 -15.81
CA VAL A 192 -10.73 2.90 -14.48
C VAL A 192 -10.29 1.45 -14.60
N GLU A 193 -9.03 1.17 -14.31
CA GLU A 193 -8.51 -0.18 -14.17
C GLU A 193 -9.12 -0.87 -12.94
N ALA A 194 -9.41 -2.16 -13.07
CA ALA A 194 -10.05 -2.94 -12.02
C ALA A 194 -9.23 -2.93 -10.74
N LEU A 195 -9.87 -2.60 -9.62
CA LEU A 195 -9.20 -2.63 -8.31
C LEU A 195 -8.82 -4.06 -7.94
N ALA A 196 -7.57 -4.23 -7.53
CA ALA A 196 -7.01 -5.52 -7.13
C ALA A 196 -6.25 -5.39 -5.79
N PRO A 197 -6.13 -6.49 -5.01
CA PRO A 197 -5.38 -6.46 -3.76
C PRO A 197 -3.89 -6.24 -4.02
N ALA A 198 -3.28 -5.26 -3.33
CA ALA A 198 -1.85 -5.00 -3.32
C ALA A 198 -1.32 -5.06 -1.88
N ASN A 199 -0.05 -5.46 -1.72
CA ASN A 199 0.50 -5.75 -0.39
C ASN A 199 -0.41 -6.72 0.39
N CYS A 200 -0.73 -7.84 -0.23
CA CYS A 200 -1.70 -8.82 0.24
C CYS A 200 -1.05 -10.18 0.55
N GLY A 201 -1.74 -11.00 1.34
CA GLY A 201 -1.42 -12.41 1.52
C GLY A 201 -1.94 -13.26 0.38
N PHE A 202 -1.58 -14.54 0.41
CA PHE A 202 -1.99 -15.53 -0.59
C PHE A 202 -2.42 -16.83 0.09
N ASP A 203 -3.44 -17.48 -0.48
CA ASP A 203 -3.90 -18.80 -0.03
C ASP A 203 -2.96 -19.91 -0.49
N VAL A 204 -2.75 -20.86 0.42
CA VAL A 204 -2.03 -22.12 0.20
C VAL A 204 -2.86 -23.24 0.78
N ASP A 205 -2.90 -24.40 0.10
CA ASP A 205 -3.62 -25.58 0.57
C ASP A 205 -2.77 -26.33 1.62
N TRP A 206 -2.64 -25.73 2.82
CA TRP A 206 -1.98 -26.40 3.93
C TRP A 206 -2.79 -27.59 4.42
N SER A 207 -2.12 -28.68 4.82
CA SER A 207 -2.81 -29.75 5.55
C SER A 207 -3.35 -29.23 6.90
N GLU A 208 -4.43 -29.82 7.38
CA GLU A 208 -5.01 -29.48 8.69
C GLU A 208 -3.96 -29.64 9.82
N HIS A 209 -3.11 -30.66 9.70
CA HIS A 209 -2.03 -30.92 10.65
C HIS A 209 -1.01 -29.75 10.68
N PHE A 210 -0.59 -29.25 9.52
CA PHE A 210 0.38 -28.17 9.43
C PHE A 210 -0.27 -26.86 9.89
N SER A 211 -1.45 -26.54 9.37
CA SER A 211 -2.20 -25.33 9.68
C SER A 211 -2.48 -25.19 11.18
N SER A 212 -3.06 -26.23 11.81
CA SER A 212 -3.39 -26.18 13.24
C SER A 212 -2.18 -25.98 14.15
N ARG A 213 -1.00 -26.41 13.70
CA ARG A 213 0.23 -26.36 14.50
C ARG A 213 1.04 -25.07 14.31
N HIS A 214 1.01 -24.50 13.10
CA HIS A 214 1.93 -23.43 12.71
C HIS A 214 1.25 -22.12 12.30
N ALA A 215 -0.10 -22.06 12.26
CA ALA A 215 -0.79 -20.81 11.98
C ALA A 215 -0.45 -19.74 13.02
N GLY A 216 -0.07 -18.55 12.54
CA GLY A 216 0.40 -17.43 13.34
C GLY A 216 1.91 -17.43 13.60
N GLU A 217 2.65 -18.50 13.24
CA GLU A 217 4.09 -18.54 13.43
C GLU A 217 4.84 -17.73 12.36
N PRO A 218 5.80 -16.88 12.75
CA PRO A 218 6.67 -16.20 11.80
C PRO A 218 7.75 -17.12 11.25
N LEU A 219 7.93 -17.11 9.94
CA LEU A 219 9.06 -17.73 9.25
C LEU A 219 10.15 -16.68 9.06
N VAL A 220 11.15 -16.71 9.94
CA VAL A 220 12.23 -15.70 10.00
C VAL A 220 13.49 -16.16 9.28
N THR A 221 14.27 -15.21 8.79
CA THR A 221 15.55 -15.46 8.11
C THR A 221 15.39 -16.51 7.01
N VAL A 222 14.63 -16.15 5.98
CA VAL A 222 14.42 -16.94 4.77
C VAL A 222 14.61 -16.07 3.55
N ALA A 223 14.91 -16.67 2.39
CA ALA A 223 14.83 -15.96 1.12
C ALA A 223 13.73 -16.59 0.26
N ILE A 224 13.06 -15.74 -0.52
CA ILE A 224 12.08 -16.15 -1.53
C ILE A 224 12.66 -15.84 -2.90
N THR A 225 12.58 -16.80 -3.80
CA THR A 225 12.73 -16.59 -5.24
C THR A 225 11.36 -16.73 -5.88
N ALA A 226 10.97 -15.76 -6.71
CA ALA A 226 9.75 -15.78 -7.51
C ALA A 226 10.07 -15.29 -8.92
N HIS A 227 9.17 -15.50 -9.86
CA HIS A 227 9.26 -14.93 -11.21
C HIS A 227 8.12 -13.94 -11.40
N ASP A 228 8.32 -12.93 -12.21
CA ASP A 228 7.21 -12.14 -12.73
C ASP A 228 6.64 -12.78 -14.00
N ILE A 229 5.64 -12.13 -14.61
CA ILE A 229 5.00 -12.63 -15.83
C ILE A 229 5.92 -12.61 -17.05
N ASP A 230 6.99 -11.81 -17.01
CA ASP A 230 8.00 -11.71 -18.09
C ASP A 230 9.17 -12.68 -17.86
N GLY A 231 9.13 -13.46 -16.77
CA GLY A 231 10.16 -14.43 -16.40
C GLY A 231 11.36 -13.84 -15.66
N LEU A 232 11.30 -12.57 -15.26
CA LEU A 232 12.35 -11.94 -14.45
C LEU A 232 12.39 -12.58 -13.06
N ILE A 233 13.58 -12.99 -12.65
CA ILE A 233 13.81 -13.58 -11.32
C ILE A 233 13.85 -12.47 -10.26
N ILE A 234 12.94 -12.56 -9.30
CA ILE A 234 12.89 -11.69 -8.14
C ILE A 234 13.35 -12.47 -6.91
N LYS A 235 14.45 -12.07 -6.30
CA LYS A 235 14.93 -12.68 -5.05
C LYS A 235 14.89 -11.65 -3.92
N ARG A 236 14.28 -12.02 -2.78
CA ARG A 236 14.17 -11.18 -1.58
C ARG A 236 14.43 -12.02 -0.33
N GLN A 237 15.09 -11.43 0.65
CA GLN A 237 15.32 -12.03 1.97
C GLN A 237 14.54 -11.27 3.04
N GLY A 238 14.03 -11.98 4.03
CA GLY A 238 13.26 -11.36 5.12
C GLY A 238 12.50 -12.37 5.95
N GLN A 239 11.28 -11.99 6.32
CA GLN A 239 10.37 -12.82 7.12
C GLN A 239 8.92 -12.67 6.64
N PHE A 240 8.13 -13.71 6.85
CA PHE A 240 6.70 -13.70 6.63
C PHE A 240 5.99 -14.60 7.66
N VAL A 241 4.67 -14.64 7.65
CA VAL A 241 3.87 -15.39 8.62
C VAL A 241 3.10 -16.47 7.89
N ILE A 242 3.06 -17.67 8.47
CA ILE A 242 2.15 -18.75 8.07
C ILE A 242 0.78 -18.41 8.67
N THR A 243 -0.26 -18.36 7.85
CA THR A 243 -1.65 -18.24 8.31
C THR A 243 -2.37 -19.58 8.25
N ALA A 244 -3.57 -19.64 8.81
CA ALA A 244 -4.37 -20.86 8.75
C ALA A 244 -4.65 -21.36 7.32
N GLY A 245 -4.74 -20.46 6.34
CA GLY A 245 -5.02 -20.79 4.94
C GLY A 245 -3.96 -20.32 3.96
N GLY A 246 -2.78 -19.87 4.42
CA GLY A 246 -1.78 -19.38 3.46
C GLY A 246 -0.59 -18.68 4.08
N VAL A 247 -0.17 -17.58 3.45
CA VAL A 247 1.02 -16.80 3.82
C VAL A 247 0.75 -15.30 3.74
N GLU A 248 1.36 -14.53 4.66
CA GLU A 248 1.26 -13.07 4.69
C GLU A 248 2.52 -12.43 5.28
N GLY A 249 2.61 -11.10 5.27
CA GLY A 249 3.70 -10.34 5.87
C GLY A 249 4.62 -9.68 4.85
N SER A 250 5.56 -8.86 5.34
CA SER A 250 6.29 -7.89 4.52
C SER A 250 7.05 -8.51 3.34
N LEU A 251 7.60 -9.72 3.50
CA LEU A 251 8.32 -10.40 2.43
C LEU A 251 7.37 -10.85 1.30
N ILE A 252 6.17 -11.34 1.66
CA ILE A 252 5.11 -11.73 0.71
C ILE A 252 4.53 -10.48 0.04
N TYR A 253 4.28 -9.41 0.82
CA TYR A 253 3.74 -8.15 0.29
C TYR A 253 4.65 -7.53 -0.77
N ALA A 254 5.96 -7.61 -0.59
CA ALA A 254 6.94 -7.09 -1.55
C ALA A 254 6.95 -7.83 -2.90
N LEU A 255 6.31 -8.99 -2.98
CA LEU A 255 6.20 -9.82 -4.17
C LEU A 255 4.76 -9.85 -4.72
N SER A 256 3.81 -9.19 -4.04
CA SER A 256 2.37 -9.38 -4.30
C SER A 256 1.95 -9.03 -5.72
N ALA A 257 2.52 -8.01 -6.36
CA ALA A 257 2.23 -7.66 -7.75
C ALA A 257 2.57 -8.83 -8.70
N ALA A 258 3.81 -9.32 -8.68
CA ALA A 258 4.27 -10.40 -9.53
C ALA A 258 3.48 -11.71 -9.30
N LEU A 259 3.21 -12.04 -8.02
CA LEU A 259 2.47 -13.25 -7.66
C LEU A 259 0.99 -13.16 -8.07
N ARG A 260 0.36 -11.99 -7.92
CA ARG A 260 -1.02 -11.75 -8.35
C ARG A 260 -1.16 -11.86 -9.87
N GLU A 261 -0.25 -11.25 -10.62
CA GLU A 261 -0.24 -11.30 -12.08
C GLU A 261 0.00 -12.71 -12.61
N GLN A 262 0.90 -13.47 -11.97
CA GLN A 262 1.14 -14.86 -12.30
C GLN A 262 -0.10 -15.73 -12.03
N ILE A 263 -0.77 -15.55 -10.89
CA ILE A 263 -2.03 -16.26 -10.58
C ILE A 263 -3.13 -15.90 -11.58
N ALA A 264 -3.24 -14.64 -11.98
CA ALA A 264 -4.24 -14.21 -12.96
C ALA A 264 -4.01 -14.87 -14.34
N ARG A 265 -2.75 -15.09 -14.74
CA ARG A 265 -2.38 -15.73 -16.01
C ARG A 265 -2.49 -17.25 -15.95
N ASP A 266 -1.95 -17.87 -14.90
CA ASP A 266 -1.66 -19.32 -14.86
C ASP A 266 -2.57 -20.08 -13.86
N GLY A 267 -3.45 -19.37 -13.12
CA GLY A 267 -4.30 -19.93 -12.08
C GLY A 267 -3.58 -20.24 -10.77
N HIS A 268 -2.27 -20.09 -10.71
CA HIS A 268 -1.44 -20.27 -9.51
C HIS A 268 -0.11 -19.54 -9.67
N ALA A 269 0.60 -19.33 -8.56
CA ALA A 269 2.00 -18.89 -8.56
C ALA A 269 2.84 -19.82 -7.69
N THR A 270 4.11 -19.96 -8.00
CA THR A 270 5.04 -20.72 -7.17
C THR A 270 6.12 -19.81 -6.63
N ILE A 271 6.34 -19.88 -5.32
CA ILE A 271 7.51 -19.31 -4.67
C ILE A 271 8.46 -20.42 -4.27
N TRP A 272 9.76 -20.15 -4.36
CA TRP A 272 10.81 -21.06 -3.91
C TRP A 272 11.47 -20.49 -2.66
N LEU A 273 11.37 -21.24 -1.56
CA LEU A 273 11.91 -20.85 -0.27
C LEU A 273 13.31 -21.39 -0.07
N ASP A 274 14.23 -20.51 0.30
CA ASP A 274 15.51 -20.87 0.91
C ASP A 274 15.38 -20.73 2.43
N LEU A 275 15.35 -21.87 3.14
CA LEU A 275 15.15 -21.91 4.59
C LEU A 275 16.43 -21.64 5.39
N ALA A 276 17.59 -21.62 4.71
CA ALA A 276 18.91 -21.39 5.29
C ALA A 276 19.74 -20.43 4.39
N PRO A 277 19.31 -19.17 4.18
CA PRO A 277 19.92 -18.26 3.21
C PRO A 277 21.35 -17.87 3.57
N ASP A 278 21.75 -17.98 4.83
CA ASP A 278 23.09 -17.69 5.31
C ASP A 278 24.12 -18.81 5.03
N HIS A 279 23.65 -19.95 4.48
CA HIS A 279 24.49 -21.10 4.10
C HIS A 279 24.44 -21.32 2.59
N THR A 280 25.59 -21.70 2.00
CA THR A 280 25.65 -22.12 0.60
C THR A 280 25.00 -23.48 0.38
N HIS A 281 24.72 -23.85 -0.87
CA HIS A 281 24.19 -25.16 -1.23
C HIS A 281 25.12 -26.30 -0.77
N GLU A 282 26.41 -26.14 -1.01
CA GLU A 282 27.45 -27.12 -0.64
C GLU A 282 27.46 -27.30 0.87
N ARG A 283 27.43 -26.20 1.65
CA ARG A 283 27.40 -26.27 3.10
C ARG A 283 26.16 -26.97 3.63
N VAL A 284 24.98 -26.68 3.09
CA VAL A 284 23.74 -27.37 3.47
C VAL A 284 23.83 -28.87 3.15
N PHE A 285 24.32 -29.23 1.96
CA PHE A 285 24.49 -30.63 1.57
C PHE A 285 25.44 -31.35 2.51
N GLU A 286 26.64 -30.81 2.80
CA GLU A 286 27.60 -31.38 3.75
C GLU A 286 27.03 -31.62 5.14
N GLU A 287 26.24 -30.64 5.66
CA GLU A 287 25.68 -30.74 7.00
C GLU A 287 24.49 -31.73 7.07
N VAL A 288 23.68 -31.83 6.01
CA VAL A 288 22.58 -32.80 5.94
C VAL A 288 23.09 -34.24 5.83
N THR A 289 24.10 -34.47 4.98
CA THR A 289 24.66 -35.83 4.71
C THR A 289 25.67 -36.29 5.76
N ARG A 290 26.02 -35.41 6.71
CA ARG A 290 26.95 -35.78 7.78
C ARG A 290 26.39 -36.87 8.67
N PRO A 291 27.18 -37.90 9.04
CA PRO A 291 26.70 -38.99 9.88
C PRO A 291 26.03 -38.49 11.17
N ARG A 292 24.76 -38.80 11.36
CA ARG A 292 23.93 -38.30 12.48
C ARG A 292 23.91 -39.24 13.69
N GLY A 293 24.45 -40.45 13.54
CA GLY A 293 24.38 -41.50 14.58
C GLY A 293 22.94 -41.83 14.95
N ALA A 294 22.63 -41.95 16.22
CA ALA A 294 21.29 -42.26 16.72
C ALA A 294 20.31 -41.09 16.72
N ARG A 295 20.70 -39.90 16.25
CA ARG A 295 19.84 -38.72 16.25
C ARG A 295 18.75 -38.79 15.17
N SER A 296 17.56 -38.30 15.48
CA SER A 296 16.54 -38.09 14.44
C SER A 296 17.00 -37.03 13.43
N MET A 297 16.50 -37.09 12.19
CA MET A 297 16.80 -36.07 11.18
C MET A 297 16.42 -34.66 11.66
N SER A 298 15.28 -34.51 12.32
CA SER A 298 14.86 -33.19 12.86
C SER A 298 15.83 -32.65 13.92
N SER A 299 16.34 -33.49 14.81
CA SER A 299 17.36 -33.06 15.80
C SER A 299 18.68 -32.72 15.12
N HIS A 300 19.04 -33.48 14.06
CA HIS A 300 20.22 -33.24 13.25
C HIS A 300 20.16 -31.88 12.54
N LEU A 301 19.07 -31.59 11.80
CA LEU A 301 18.86 -30.34 11.10
C LEU A 301 18.83 -29.13 12.05
N ASN A 302 18.19 -29.26 13.22
CA ASN A 302 18.18 -28.21 14.22
C ASN A 302 19.61 -27.88 14.72
N SER A 303 20.40 -28.93 15.06
CA SER A 303 21.74 -28.73 15.61
C SER A 303 22.75 -28.21 14.59
N ARG A 304 22.56 -28.51 13.29
CA ARG A 304 23.54 -28.21 12.24
C ARG A 304 23.20 -26.95 11.43
N LEU A 305 21.92 -26.70 11.18
CA LEU A 305 21.42 -25.63 10.28
C LEU A 305 20.39 -24.72 10.95
N GLY A 306 20.07 -24.94 12.23
CA GLY A 306 19.05 -24.16 12.94
C GLY A 306 17.63 -24.38 12.41
N ILE A 307 17.38 -25.44 11.64
CA ILE A 307 16.07 -25.76 11.05
C ILE A 307 15.21 -26.47 12.10
N LYS A 308 14.26 -25.72 12.68
CA LYS A 308 13.32 -26.18 13.71
C LYS A 308 11.96 -25.52 13.57
N GLY A 309 10.97 -25.93 14.38
CA GLY A 309 9.63 -25.33 14.40
C GLY A 309 9.01 -25.32 13.02
N VAL A 310 8.47 -24.18 12.63
CA VAL A 310 7.78 -24.00 11.33
C VAL A 310 8.66 -24.33 10.11
N LYS A 311 9.97 -24.09 10.13
CA LYS A 311 10.88 -24.49 9.03
C LYS A 311 10.92 -26.01 8.85
N SER A 312 11.01 -26.76 9.95
CA SER A 312 10.97 -28.24 9.91
C SER A 312 9.58 -28.75 9.54
N GLY A 313 8.52 -28.05 9.98
CA GLY A 313 7.13 -28.34 9.60
C GLY A 313 6.93 -28.21 8.08
N LEU A 314 7.40 -27.11 7.47
CA LEU A 314 7.30 -26.86 6.03
C LEU A 314 7.99 -27.95 5.18
N LEU A 315 9.17 -28.42 5.59
CA LEU A 315 9.83 -29.51 4.90
C LEU A 315 8.99 -30.80 4.89
N ARG A 316 8.27 -31.08 5.98
CA ARG A 316 7.38 -32.26 6.07
C ARG A 316 6.04 -32.06 5.35
N GLU A 317 5.58 -30.81 5.29
CA GLU A 317 4.37 -30.46 4.58
C GLU A 317 4.55 -30.53 3.05
N CYS A 318 5.69 -30.03 2.57
CA CYS A 318 5.93 -29.90 1.12
C CYS A 318 6.64 -31.11 0.50
N LEU A 319 7.29 -31.99 1.29
CA LEU A 319 8.02 -33.16 0.80
C LEU A 319 7.27 -34.46 1.07
N SER A 320 7.37 -35.40 0.13
CA SER A 320 6.98 -36.76 0.40
C SER A 320 7.86 -37.39 1.49
N ALA A 321 7.37 -38.42 2.16
CA ALA A 321 8.18 -39.17 3.15
C ALA A 321 9.48 -39.73 2.53
N ALA A 322 9.44 -40.14 1.27
CA ALA A 322 10.60 -40.63 0.54
C ALA A 322 11.63 -39.50 0.26
N ASP A 323 11.17 -38.33 -0.19
CA ASP A 323 12.06 -37.18 -0.45
C ASP A 323 12.68 -36.64 0.85
N PHE A 324 11.91 -36.63 1.95
CA PHE A 324 12.42 -36.23 3.27
C PHE A 324 13.45 -37.23 3.82
N ALA A 325 13.38 -38.53 3.46
CA ALA A 325 14.33 -39.55 3.87
C ALA A 325 15.61 -39.54 3.01
N ASP A 326 15.55 -39.03 1.80
CA ASP A 326 16.69 -38.87 0.90
C ASP A 326 17.47 -37.61 1.26
N GLU A 327 18.69 -37.77 1.79
CA GLU A 327 19.51 -36.64 2.29
C GLU A 327 19.87 -35.63 1.18
N ALA A 328 20.08 -36.07 -0.06
CA ALA A 328 20.37 -35.19 -1.18
C ALA A 328 19.15 -34.33 -1.58
N ARG A 329 17.98 -34.95 -1.68
CA ARG A 329 16.72 -34.28 -1.97
C ARG A 329 16.31 -33.31 -0.84
N LEU A 330 16.50 -33.73 0.42
CA LEU A 330 16.26 -32.93 1.58
C LEU A 330 17.17 -31.68 1.60
N ALA A 331 18.48 -31.86 1.31
CA ALA A 331 19.40 -30.73 1.22
C ALA A 331 19.02 -29.74 0.11
N ALA A 332 18.65 -30.24 -1.06
CA ALA A 332 18.16 -29.41 -2.17
C ALA A 332 16.88 -28.66 -1.78
N ALA A 333 15.93 -29.31 -1.13
CA ALA A 333 14.68 -28.70 -0.68
C ALA A 333 14.89 -27.61 0.38
N ILE A 334 15.85 -27.76 1.28
CA ILE A 334 16.19 -26.71 2.25
C ILE A 334 16.56 -25.39 1.53
N LYS A 335 17.17 -25.47 0.36
CA LYS A 335 17.62 -24.33 -0.43
C LYS A 335 16.61 -23.86 -1.48
N LEU A 336 15.67 -24.71 -1.88
CA LEU A 336 14.72 -24.42 -2.97
C LEU A 336 13.40 -25.18 -2.76
N LEU A 337 12.70 -24.90 -1.65
CA LEU A 337 11.43 -25.52 -1.33
C LEU A 337 10.30 -24.85 -2.12
N PRO A 338 9.61 -25.56 -3.02
CA PRO A 338 8.49 -24.97 -3.74
C PRO A 338 7.25 -24.88 -2.84
N VAL A 339 6.57 -23.73 -2.89
CA VAL A 339 5.27 -23.51 -2.27
C VAL A 339 4.33 -22.90 -3.31
N THR A 340 3.21 -23.56 -3.56
CA THR A 340 2.22 -23.13 -4.55
C THR A 340 1.17 -22.26 -3.91
N LEU A 341 1.02 -21.03 -4.43
CA LEU A 341 0.01 -20.05 -4.05
C LEU A 341 -1.18 -20.16 -5.01
N LYS A 342 -2.39 -20.22 -4.49
CA LYS A 342 -3.62 -20.48 -5.28
C LYS A 342 -4.33 -19.20 -5.72
N ARG A 343 -4.43 -18.23 -4.82
CA ARG A 343 -5.11 -16.95 -5.07
C ARG A 343 -4.62 -15.88 -4.09
N ALA A 344 -4.73 -14.64 -4.51
CA ALA A 344 -4.56 -13.52 -3.60
C ALA A 344 -5.71 -13.46 -2.58
N ARG A 345 -5.41 -13.04 -1.35
CA ARG A 345 -6.42 -12.77 -0.34
C ARG A 345 -7.31 -11.59 -0.78
N PRO A 346 -8.57 -11.55 -0.32
CA PRO A 346 -9.52 -10.50 -0.69
C PRO A 346 -8.97 -9.09 -0.49
N ILE A 347 -9.40 -8.14 -1.33
CA ILE A 347 -8.95 -6.75 -1.29
C ILE A 347 -9.22 -6.08 0.07
N ASP A 348 -10.29 -6.46 0.76
CA ASP A 348 -10.62 -5.96 2.10
C ASP A 348 -9.59 -6.35 3.18
N GLU A 349 -8.79 -7.37 2.94
CA GLU A 349 -7.73 -7.83 3.84
C GLU A 349 -6.35 -7.28 3.42
N ALA A 350 -6.26 -6.69 2.23
CA ALA A 350 -5.01 -6.15 1.69
C ALA A 350 -4.62 -4.82 2.37
N ILE A 351 -3.33 -4.54 2.42
CA ILE A 351 -2.82 -3.27 2.95
C ILE A 351 -3.20 -2.10 2.03
N SER A 352 -3.19 -2.33 0.72
CA SER A 352 -3.46 -1.33 -0.32
C SER A 352 -4.12 -1.95 -1.54
N SER A 353 -4.46 -1.11 -2.49
CA SER A 353 -5.05 -1.49 -3.77
C SER A 353 -4.10 -1.19 -4.92
N ALA A 354 -4.19 -1.99 -5.98
CA ALA A 354 -3.72 -1.69 -7.33
C ALA A 354 -4.93 -1.41 -8.22
N GLY A 355 -4.72 -0.91 -9.44
CA GLY A 355 -5.79 -0.42 -10.30
C GLY A 355 -6.24 0.97 -9.88
N GLY A 356 -7.26 1.50 -10.55
CA GLY A 356 -7.75 2.85 -10.31
C GLY A 356 -7.90 3.65 -11.60
N VAL A 357 -8.05 4.97 -11.47
CA VAL A 357 -8.16 5.88 -12.62
C VAL A 357 -6.90 5.83 -13.46
N ASP A 358 -7.08 5.54 -14.75
CA ASP A 358 -5.98 5.48 -15.71
C ASP A 358 -5.32 6.85 -15.87
N PHE A 359 -4.00 6.88 -15.83
CA PHE A 359 -3.20 8.09 -16.03
C PHE A 359 -3.36 8.71 -17.43
N ASP A 360 -3.71 7.95 -18.44
CA ASP A 360 -3.97 8.49 -19.79
C ASP A 360 -5.30 9.27 -19.83
N GLY A 361 -6.19 9.00 -18.87
CA GLY A 361 -7.45 9.71 -18.68
C GLY A 361 -7.32 11.05 -17.94
N ILE A 362 -6.11 11.45 -17.51
CA ILE A 362 -5.89 12.70 -16.79
C ILE A 362 -4.93 13.66 -17.53
N ASN A 363 -5.00 14.93 -17.17
CA ASN A 363 -4.01 15.95 -17.50
C ASN A 363 -3.50 16.54 -16.17
N GLY A 364 -2.23 16.31 -15.85
CA GLY A 364 -1.77 16.52 -14.46
C GLY A 364 -2.58 15.67 -13.49
N SER A 365 -3.38 16.29 -12.64
CA SER A 365 -4.35 15.65 -11.75
C SER A 365 -5.80 15.78 -12.21
N MET A 366 -6.08 16.55 -13.28
CA MET A 366 -7.44 16.83 -13.75
C MET A 366 -7.94 15.73 -14.69
N LEU A 367 -9.17 15.26 -14.51
CA LEU A 367 -9.84 14.32 -15.41
C LEU A 367 -10.09 14.98 -16.77
N ARG A 368 -9.64 14.34 -17.87
CA ARG A 368 -9.90 14.84 -19.24
C ARG A 368 -11.38 14.81 -19.57
N ALA A 369 -12.11 13.80 -19.09
CA ALA A 369 -13.54 13.66 -19.30
C ALA A 369 -14.37 14.66 -18.48
N MET A 370 -13.81 15.25 -17.43
CA MET A 370 -14.54 16.11 -16.49
C MET A 370 -13.66 17.31 -16.08
N PRO A 371 -13.51 18.36 -16.92
CA PRO A 371 -12.76 19.57 -16.57
C PRO A 371 -13.24 20.15 -15.24
N GLY A 372 -12.30 20.58 -14.38
CA GLY A 372 -12.58 21.06 -13.02
C GLY A 372 -12.70 19.94 -11.96
N VAL A 373 -12.60 18.67 -12.36
CA VAL A 373 -12.54 17.53 -11.42
C VAL A 373 -11.12 16.96 -11.41
N PHE A 374 -10.50 16.92 -10.25
CA PHE A 374 -9.14 16.45 -10.01
C PHE A 374 -9.15 15.15 -9.21
N VAL A 375 -8.13 14.32 -9.38
CA VAL A 375 -8.00 13.02 -8.70
C VAL A 375 -6.61 12.88 -8.07
N ALA A 376 -6.53 12.26 -6.88
CA ALA A 376 -5.27 12.10 -6.17
C ALA A 376 -5.23 10.86 -5.28
N GLY A 377 -4.05 10.33 -5.08
CA GLY A 377 -3.78 9.25 -4.14
C GLY A 377 -4.04 7.86 -4.69
N GLU A 378 -4.40 6.94 -3.81
CA GLU A 378 -4.56 5.52 -4.10
C GLU A 378 -5.74 5.19 -5.05
N MET A 379 -6.56 6.18 -5.41
CA MET A 379 -7.58 6.00 -6.45
C MET A 379 -7.05 6.07 -7.88
N LEU A 380 -5.79 6.46 -8.09
CA LEU A 380 -5.07 6.41 -9.37
C LEU A 380 -4.47 5.01 -9.58
N ASP A 381 -4.30 4.60 -10.85
CA ASP A 381 -3.72 3.30 -11.20
C ASP A 381 -2.22 3.23 -10.93
N TRP A 382 -1.85 3.02 -9.68
CA TRP A 382 -0.48 2.72 -9.26
C TRP A 382 -0.46 1.90 -7.98
N GLU A 383 0.63 1.17 -7.77
CA GLU A 383 0.90 0.46 -6.54
C GLU A 383 2.37 0.62 -6.12
N ALA A 384 2.64 0.41 -4.84
CA ALA A 384 3.99 0.41 -4.30
C ALA A 384 4.09 -0.56 -3.11
N PRO A 385 5.28 -1.09 -2.79
CA PRO A 385 5.45 -1.93 -1.60
C PRO A 385 5.22 -1.14 -0.30
N THR A 386 5.05 -1.86 0.81
CA THR A 386 5.06 -1.22 2.13
C THR A 386 6.43 -0.61 2.43
N GLY A 387 6.47 0.47 3.21
CA GLY A 387 7.73 1.15 3.54
C GLY A 387 7.69 2.67 3.46
N GLY A 388 6.49 3.26 3.50
CA GLY A 388 6.28 4.72 3.43
C GLY A 388 6.06 5.25 2.00
N TYR A 389 6.21 4.41 0.98
CA TYR A 389 6.04 4.79 -0.43
C TYR A 389 4.60 5.22 -0.74
N LEU A 390 3.61 4.42 -0.33
CA LEU A 390 2.19 4.71 -0.51
C LEU A 390 1.80 6.06 0.09
N LEU A 391 2.21 6.31 1.32
CA LEU A 391 1.90 7.55 2.00
C LEU A 391 2.56 8.76 1.31
N THR A 392 3.85 8.63 0.94
CA THR A 392 4.59 9.68 0.23
C THR A 392 3.90 10.05 -1.10
N ALA A 393 3.51 9.06 -1.91
CA ALA A 393 2.83 9.32 -3.18
C ALA A 393 1.44 9.94 -2.96
N CYS A 394 0.67 9.47 -1.98
CA CYS A 394 -0.63 10.07 -1.64
C CYS A 394 -0.48 11.55 -1.24
N LEU A 395 0.52 11.88 -0.42
CA LEU A 395 0.81 13.27 -0.03
C LEU A 395 1.25 14.10 -1.24
N ALA A 396 2.17 13.59 -2.05
CA ALA A 396 2.68 14.28 -3.23
C ALA A 396 1.58 14.57 -4.26
N GLN A 397 0.76 13.58 -4.59
CA GLN A 397 -0.35 13.73 -5.52
C GLN A 397 -1.46 14.61 -4.96
N GLY A 398 -1.76 14.52 -3.66
CA GLY A 398 -2.71 15.41 -3.00
C GLY A 398 -2.27 16.86 -3.10
N LYS A 399 -0.99 17.15 -2.82
CA LYS A 399 -0.42 18.50 -2.97
C LYS A 399 -0.56 19.00 -4.41
N ALA A 400 -0.15 18.19 -5.38
CA ALA A 400 -0.25 18.55 -6.79
C ALA A 400 -1.70 18.82 -7.23
N ALA A 401 -2.65 18.00 -6.80
CA ALA A 401 -4.07 18.20 -7.13
C ALA A 401 -4.65 19.50 -6.53
N GLY A 402 -4.28 19.82 -5.27
CA GLY A 402 -4.70 21.07 -4.62
C GLY A 402 -4.17 22.30 -5.33
N GLU A 403 -2.88 22.31 -5.67
CA GLU A 403 -2.23 23.41 -6.40
C GLU A 403 -2.79 23.56 -7.82
N GLN A 404 -2.97 22.46 -8.54
CA GLN A 404 -3.50 22.47 -9.90
C GLN A 404 -4.97 22.91 -9.96
N ALA A 405 -5.78 22.59 -8.96
CA ALA A 405 -7.17 23.03 -8.90
C ALA A 405 -7.27 24.55 -8.80
N VAL A 406 -6.44 25.19 -7.97
CA VAL A 406 -6.39 26.66 -7.88
C VAL A 406 -5.85 27.27 -9.17
N SER A 407 -4.72 26.75 -9.68
CA SER A 407 -4.11 27.23 -10.92
C SER A 407 -5.07 27.13 -12.12
N TRP A 408 -5.88 26.08 -12.19
CA TRP A 408 -6.90 25.92 -13.24
C TRP A 408 -7.99 27.01 -13.14
N LEU A 409 -8.46 27.31 -11.93
CA LEU A 409 -9.47 28.36 -11.69
C LEU A 409 -8.92 29.75 -11.99
N GLU A 410 -7.62 29.97 -11.83
CA GLU A 410 -6.94 31.22 -12.22
C GLU A 410 -6.70 31.31 -13.73
N GLY A 411 -6.99 30.27 -14.52
CA GLY A 411 -6.75 30.22 -15.96
C GLY A 411 -5.29 29.93 -16.36
N ASN A 412 -4.49 29.39 -15.44
CA ASN A 412 -3.05 29.11 -15.60
C ASN A 412 -2.75 27.60 -15.83
N PHE A 413 -3.74 26.78 -16.14
CA PHE A 413 -3.60 25.32 -16.27
C PHE A 413 -3.77 24.81 -17.71
#